data_af9c14b06bb40958c7d38ba1dd313d7e
#
_entry.id   af9c14b06bb40958c7d38ba1dd313d7e
#
_cell.length_a   1.000
_cell.length_b   1.000
_cell.length_c   1.000
_cell.angle_alpha   90.00
_cell.angle_beta   90.00
_cell.angle_gamma   90.00
#
_symmetry.space_group_name_H-M   'P 1'
#
loop_
_entity.id
_entity.type
_entity.pdbx_description
1 polymer ?
#
loop_
_entity_poly.entity_id
_entity_poly.type
_entity_poly.pdbx_seq_one_letter_code
_entity_poly.pdbx_strand_id
1 'polypeptide(L)'
;LDWSLYGRLDRLFVRLYEEERELPVTVFLDSSESMVFGEPRKFDFARMVAAAVCHVALCGFDRVTVRAFPEREENRTLKTALMSVRGRQSSLGLMGHLSRLEPGGGGDLNAELRRGAIETRQVGLALVVSDLLDEQGYEDGIKALLARGFQVMVVQVLSPEELNPTSFGDLKFVDAETGGIKEVTFGKFRLDGYQASTSAYIDQLAEFCRARGVGFWSVSSACSLEEL
;
A
#
# COMPACT_ATOMS: atom_id res chain seq x y z
N LEU A 1 -32.31 -3.39 27.98
CA LEU A 1 -33.19 -4.15 28.87
C LEU A 1 -34.53 -4.36 28.16
N ASP A 2 -35.01 -5.62 28.16
CA ASP A 2 -36.33 -5.94 27.59
C ASP A 2 -37.36 -6.09 28.71
N TRP A 3 -38.08 -5.01 28.95
CA TRP A 3 -39.12 -4.93 30.02
C TRP A 3 -40.31 -5.82 29.77
N SER A 4 -40.59 -6.18 28.49
CA SER A 4 -41.70 -7.06 28.17
C SER A 4 -41.42 -8.51 28.51
N LEU A 5 -40.16 -8.92 28.43
CA LEU A 5 -39.68 -10.25 28.85
C LEU A 5 -39.53 -10.33 30.37
N TYR A 6 -39.12 -9.22 31.01
CA TYR A 6 -39.04 -9.18 32.47
C TYR A 6 -40.43 -9.42 33.13
N GLY A 7 -41.48 -8.75 32.63
CA GLY A 7 -42.83 -8.90 33.16
C GLY A 7 -43.44 -10.33 33.02
N ARG A 8 -42.87 -11.15 32.14
CA ARG A 8 -43.35 -12.53 31.93
C ARG A 8 -42.49 -13.60 32.66
N LEU A 9 -41.21 -13.34 32.81
CA LEU A 9 -40.24 -14.38 33.24
C LEU A 9 -39.55 -14.03 34.55
N ASP A 10 -39.81 -12.85 35.09
CA ASP A 10 -39.15 -12.33 36.31
C ASP A 10 -37.61 -12.40 36.29
N ARG A 11 -37.05 -12.28 35.08
CA ARG A 11 -35.62 -12.29 34.82
C ARG A 11 -35.23 -11.14 33.91
N LEU A 12 -34.12 -10.51 34.19
CA LEU A 12 -33.56 -9.44 33.35
C LEU A 12 -32.92 -10.01 32.09
N PHE A 13 -33.42 -9.57 30.94
CA PHE A 13 -32.87 -9.86 29.62
C PHE A 13 -32.29 -8.59 29.02
N VAL A 14 -31.05 -8.73 28.49
CA VAL A 14 -30.40 -7.70 27.68
C VAL A 14 -30.47 -8.15 26.24
N ARG A 15 -31.07 -7.32 25.37
CA ARG A 15 -30.93 -7.52 23.93
C ARG A 15 -29.52 -7.20 23.53
N LEU A 16 -28.78 -8.18 23.05
CA LEU A 16 -27.51 -7.98 22.37
C LEU A 16 -27.84 -7.65 20.92
N TYR A 17 -27.39 -6.50 20.45
CA TYR A 17 -27.40 -6.12 19.05
C TYR A 17 -26.00 -6.33 18.53
N GLU A 18 -25.83 -7.05 17.46
CA GLU A 18 -24.62 -7.03 16.64
C GLU A 18 -24.68 -5.72 15.83
N GLU A 19 -23.79 -4.79 16.13
CA GLU A 19 -23.59 -3.60 15.34
C GLU A 19 -22.56 -3.93 14.28
N GLU A 20 -22.96 -4.11 13.03
CA GLU A 20 -22.06 -4.14 11.90
C GLU A 20 -21.42 -2.77 11.75
N ARG A 21 -20.18 -2.64 12.19
CA ARG A 21 -19.41 -1.41 12.01
C ARG A 21 -18.68 -1.47 10.68
N GLU A 22 -18.95 -0.46 9.87
CA GLU A 22 -18.24 -0.17 8.65
C GLU A 22 -16.76 0.08 8.96
N LEU A 23 -15.85 -0.66 8.32
CA LEU A 23 -14.41 -0.44 8.41
C LEU A 23 -13.99 0.52 7.29
N PRO A 24 -13.49 1.73 7.60
CA PRO A 24 -12.87 2.58 6.60
C PRO A 24 -11.53 1.97 6.17
N VAL A 25 -11.38 1.70 4.87
CA VAL A 25 -10.14 1.19 4.26
C VAL A 25 -9.57 2.28 3.37
N THR A 26 -8.37 2.75 3.67
CA THR A 26 -7.63 3.68 2.84
C THR A 26 -6.43 2.99 2.22
N VAL A 27 -6.38 2.93 0.90
CA VAL A 27 -5.25 2.38 0.16
C VAL A 27 -4.36 3.53 -0.32
N PHE A 28 -3.13 3.55 0.13
CA PHE A 28 -2.06 4.42 -0.34
C PHE A 28 -1.27 3.64 -1.39
N LEU A 29 -1.47 3.99 -2.66
CA LEU A 29 -0.86 3.32 -3.80
C LEU A 29 0.25 4.19 -4.37
N ASP A 30 1.47 3.69 -4.28
CA ASP A 30 2.63 4.31 -4.89
C ASP A 30 2.55 4.17 -6.42
N SER A 31 2.64 5.29 -7.09
CA SER A 31 2.67 5.41 -8.55
C SER A 31 3.87 6.25 -9.02
N SER A 32 4.95 6.30 -8.22
CA SER A 32 6.20 6.98 -8.58
C SER A 32 6.89 6.34 -9.78
N GLU A 33 7.88 7.02 -10.33
CA GLU A 33 8.67 6.53 -11.46
C GLU A 33 9.41 5.24 -11.13
N SER A 34 9.85 5.05 -9.88
CA SER A 34 10.48 3.81 -9.42
C SER A 34 9.59 2.58 -9.62
N MET A 35 8.26 2.76 -9.51
CA MET A 35 7.27 1.68 -9.68
C MET A 35 7.08 1.24 -11.14
N VAL A 36 7.61 1.99 -12.13
CA VAL A 36 7.62 1.60 -13.55
C VAL A 36 8.58 0.44 -13.81
N PHE A 37 9.61 0.30 -12.95
CA PHE A 37 10.68 -0.67 -13.11
C PHE A 37 10.21 -2.12 -12.95
N GLY A 38 10.95 -3.03 -13.61
CA GLY A 38 10.79 -4.48 -13.53
C GLY A 38 9.90 -5.08 -14.62
N GLU A 39 10.06 -6.40 -14.80
CA GLU A 39 9.20 -7.19 -15.69
C GLU A 39 8.78 -8.49 -14.97
N PRO A 40 7.50 -8.60 -14.55
CA PRO A 40 6.40 -7.62 -14.68
C PRO A 40 6.64 -6.33 -13.88
N ARG A 41 6.05 -5.21 -14.34
CA ARG A 41 6.19 -3.91 -13.67
C ARG A 41 5.66 -3.96 -12.24
N LYS A 42 6.39 -3.37 -11.30
CA LYS A 42 5.95 -3.27 -9.89
C LYS A 42 4.58 -2.60 -9.76
N PHE A 43 4.34 -1.53 -10.52
CA PHE A 43 3.06 -0.82 -10.48
C PHE A 43 1.87 -1.67 -10.90
N ASP A 44 2.01 -2.52 -11.92
CA ASP A 44 0.91 -3.37 -12.38
C ASP A 44 0.51 -4.38 -11.30
N PHE A 45 1.49 -4.95 -10.61
CA PHE A 45 1.26 -5.84 -9.48
C PHE A 45 0.66 -5.08 -8.27
N ALA A 46 1.23 -3.93 -7.91
CA ALA A 46 0.72 -3.08 -6.83
C ALA A 46 -0.73 -2.69 -7.03
N ARG A 47 -1.08 -2.34 -8.28
CA ARG A 47 -2.45 -2.02 -8.70
C ARG A 47 -3.39 -3.22 -8.56
N MET A 48 -2.94 -4.44 -8.89
CA MET A 48 -3.72 -5.66 -8.70
C MET A 48 -3.96 -5.94 -7.22
N VAL A 49 -2.95 -5.81 -6.36
CA VAL A 49 -3.09 -5.95 -4.90
C VAL A 49 -4.09 -4.93 -4.36
N ALA A 50 -3.95 -3.66 -4.73
CA ALA A 50 -4.88 -2.61 -4.34
C ALA A 50 -6.33 -2.93 -4.78
N ALA A 51 -6.50 -3.40 -6.02
CA ALA A 51 -7.80 -3.78 -6.57
C ALA A 51 -8.43 -4.94 -5.78
N ALA A 52 -7.65 -5.98 -5.47
CA ALA A 52 -8.13 -7.15 -4.73
C ALA A 52 -8.61 -6.77 -3.32
N VAL A 53 -7.79 -6.02 -2.56
CA VAL A 53 -8.16 -5.57 -1.21
C VAL A 53 -9.38 -4.65 -1.24
N CYS A 54 -9.43 -3.70 -2.18
CA CYS A 54 -10.59 -2.83 -2.35
C CYS A 54 -11.87 -3.64 -2.66
N HIS A 55 -11.77 -4.66 -3.52
CA HIS A 55 -12.91 -5.50 -3.88
C HIS A 55 -13.45 -6.27 -2.67
N VAL A 56 -12.56 -6.89 -1.89
CA VAL A 56 -12.94 -7.61 -0.67
C VAL A 56 -13.63 -6.68 0.32
N ALA A 57 -13.07 -5.50 0.58
CA ALA A 57 -13.66 -4.52 1.47
C ALA A 57 -15.06 -4.06 0.99
N LEU A 58 -15.21 -3.77 -0.32
CA LEU A 58 -16.50 -3.38 -0.89
C LEU A 58 -17.55 -4.50 -0.84
N CYS A 59 -17.13 -5.78 -0.94
CA CYS A 59 -18.01 -6.93 -0.73
C CYS A 59 -18.46 -7.07 0.73
N GLY A 60 -17.62 -6.69 1.69
CA GLY A 60 -17.93 -6.57 3.11
C GLY A 60 -18.73 -5.33 3.49
N PHE A 61 -19.18 -4.52 2.50
CA PHE A 61 -19.87 -3.24 2.71
C PHE A 61 -19.04 -2.19 3.42
N ASP A 62 -17.73 -2.35 3.45
CA ASP A 62 -16.78 -1.37 3.98
C ASP A 62 -16.66 -0.15 3.07
N ARG A 63 -16.10 0.90 3.63
CA ARG A 63 -15.83 2.15 2.92
C ARG A 63 -14.41 2.17 2.42
N VAL A 64 -14.22 2.33 1.12
CA VAL A 64 -12.91 2.29 0.48
C VAL A 64 -12.53 3.66 -0.09
N THR A 65 -11.30 4.08 0.19
CA THR A 65 -10.67 5.27 -0.40
C THR A 65 -9.33 4.87 -1.01
N VAL A 66 -9.07 5.23 -2.25
CA VAL A 66 -7.76 5.04 -2.88
C VAL A 66 -7.06 6.39 -3.03
N ARG A 67 -5.82 6.45 -2.62
CA ARG A 67 -4.92 7.59 -2.76
C ARG A 67 -3.66 7.16 -3.50
N ALA A 68 -3.62 7.44 -4.80
CA ALA A 68 -2.39 7.27 -5.58
C ALA A 68 -1.47 8.48 -5.35
N PHE A 69 -0.18 8.23 -5.18
CA PHE A 69 0.85 9.24 -5.02
C PHE A 69 2.11 8.84 -5.81
N PRO A 70 2.93 9.80 -6.26
CA PRO A 70 2.75 11.24 -6.16
C PRO A 70 1.51 11.74 -6.91
N GLU A 71 1.01 12.91 -6.51
CA GLU A 71 -0.14 13.51 -7.16
C GLU A 71 0.25 14.10 -8.51
N ARG A 72 -0.29 13.55 -9.59
CA ARG A 72 -0.07 14.01 -10.96
C ARG A 72 -1.29 14.74 -11.50
N GLU A 73 -1.04 15.75 -12.37
CA GLU A 73 -2.13 16.48 -13.04
C GLU A 73 -3.04 15.55 -13.84
N GLU A 74 -2.48 14.54 -14.52
CA GLU A 74 -3.23 13.55 -15.30
C GLU A 74 -4.16 12.70 -14.43
N ASN A 75 -3.72 12.41 -13.20
CA ASN A 75 -4.50 11.64 -12.23
C ASN A 75 -5.45 12.53 -11.40
N ARG A 76 -5.33 13.86 -11.48
CA ARG A 76 -6.07 14.81 -10.64
C ARG A 76 -7.57 14.79 -10.87
N THR A 77 -8.00 14.67 -12.13
CA THR A 77 -9.41 14.52 -12.51
C THR A 77 -10.00 13.20 -12.03
N LEU A 78 -9.18 12.17 -11.83
CA LEU A 78 -9.60 10.87 -11.32
C LEU A 78 -9.79 10.89 -9.80
N LYS A 79 -9.07 11.77 -9.07
CA LYS A 79 -9.18 11.92 -7.61
C LYS A 79 -10.57 12.30 -7.13
N THR A 80 -11.25 13.16 -7.85
CA THR A 80 -12.56 13.70 -7.43
C THR A 80 -13.67 12.65 -7.50
N ALA A 81 -13.52 11.62 -8.31
CA ALA A 81 -14.56 10.62 -8.54
C ALA A 81 -14.58 9.47 -7.53
N LEU A 82 -13.50 9.27 -6.74
CA LEU A 82 -13.33 8.08 -5.90
C LEU A 82 -13.01 8.36 -4.43
N MET A 83 -13.27 9.57 -3.98
CA MET A 83 -13.22 9.86 -2.56
C MET A 83 -14.35 9.10 -1.84
N SER A 84 -13.97 7.95 -1.28
CA SER A 84 -14.82 7.21 -0.35
C SER A 84 -16.04 6.55 -1.00
N VAL A 85 -15.84 5.42 -1.65
CA VAL A 85 -16.90 4.57 -2.22
C VAL A 85 -17.30 3.44 -1.26
N ARG A 86 -18.54 2.95 -1.39
CA ARG A 86 -19.09 1.87 -0.57
C ARG A 86 -19.94 0.93 -1.40
N GLY A 87 -19.95 -0.35 -0.96
CA GLY A 87 -20.80 -1.38 -1.50
C GLY A 87 -20.33 -1.97 -2.83
N ARG A 88 -20.72 -3.21 -3.07
CA ARG A 88 -20.26 -4.03 -4.20
C ARG A 88 -20.49 -3.39 -5.57
N GLN A 89 -21.55 -2.61 -5.74
CA GLN A 89 -21.85 -1.92 -7.00
C GLN A 89 -20.77 -0.90 -7.39
N SER A 90 -20.02 -0.37 -6.43
CA SER A 90 -18.93 0.58 -6.68
C SER A 90 -17.64 -0.07 -7.20
N SER A 91 -17.55 -1.41 -7.14
CA SER A 91 -16.34 -2.16 -7.48
C SER A 91 -15.91 -1.94 -8.93
N LEU A 92 -16.83 -2.00 -9.91
CA LEU A 92 -16.49 -1.78 -11.31
C LEU A 92 -15.97 -0.36 -11.59
N GLY A 93 -16.58 0.64 -10.95
CA GLY A 93 -16.10 2.03 -11.05
C GLY A 93 -14.70 2.19 -10.49
N LEU A 94 -14.44 1.55 -9.34
CA LEU A 94 -13.12 1.55 -8.70
C LEU A 94 -12.06 0.85 -9.57
N MET A 95 -12.37 -0.33 -10.11
CA MET A 95 -11.47 -1.05 -11.02
C MET A 95 -11.15 -0.23 -12.26
N GLY A 96 -12.18 0.40 -12.86
CA GLY A 96 -12.02 1.31 -14.01
C GLY A 96 -11.20 2.57 -13.67
N HIS A 97 -11.15 2.99 -12.41
CA HIS A 97 -10.25 4.05 -11.96
C HIS A 97 -8.82 3.54 -11.84
N LEU A 98 -8.62 2.45 -11.11
CA LEU A 98 -7.29 1.86 -10.94
C LEU A 98 -6.63 1.53 -12.28
N SER A 99 -7.40 1.04 -13.26
CA SER A 99 -6.88 0.70 -14.59
C SER A 99 -6.40 1.91 -15.41
N ARG A 100 -6.85 3.12 -15.07
CA ARG A 100 -6.47 4.37 -15.74
C ARG A 100 -5.35 5.13 -15.04
N LEU A 101 -4.96 4.68 -13.86
CA LEU A 101 -3.81 5.27 -13.16
C LEU A 101 -2.53 4.95 -13.93
N GLU A 102 -1.76 5.98 -14.21
CA GLU A 102 -0.45 5.88 -14.86
C GLU A 102 0.64 6.22 -13.85
N PRO A 103 1.68 5.37 -13.75
CA PRO A 103 2.83 5.65 -12.88
C PRO A 103 3.73 6.72 -13.48
N GLY A 104 4.49 7.39 -12.63
CA GLY A 104 5.52 8.35 -13.01
C GLY A 104 5.62 9.53 -12.05
N GLY A 105 6.71 10.28 -12.16
CA GLY A 105 7.05 11.39 -11.29
C GLY A 105 7.74 10.96 -10.00
N GLY A 106 8.50 11.88 -9.42
CA GLY A 106 9.14 11.70 -8.10
C GLY A 106 8.23 12.20 -6.99
N GLY A 107 8.37 11.64 -5.80
CA GLY A 107 7.61 12.03 -4.63
C GLY A 107 8.31 11.68 -3.33
N ASP A 108 7.92 12.32 -2.25
CA ASP A 108 8.32 12.00 -0.89
C ASP A 108 7.23 11.14 -0.24
N LEU A 109 7.51 9.85 -0.09
CA LEU A 109 6.61 8.88 0.54
C LEU A 109 6.17 9.34 1.94
N ASN A 110 7.09 9.84 2.74
CA ASN A 110 6.80 10.33 4.09
C ASN A 110 5.84 11.51 4.08
N ALA A 111 6.03 12.48 3.17
CA ALA A 111 5.15 13.64 3.03
C ALA A 111 3.75 13.21 2.58
N GLU A 112 3.64 12.29 1.63
CA GLU A 112 2.37 11.80 1.11
C GLU A 112 1.57 11.02 2.16
N LEU A 113 2.22 10.13 2.91
CA LEU A 113 1.56 9.41 4.00
C LEU A 113 1.12 10.36 5.13
N ARG A 114 1.95 11.34 5.51
CA ARG A 114 1.59 12.39 6.49
C ARG A 114 0.40 13.22 6.02
N ARG A 115 0.40 13.65 4.75
CA ARG A 115 -0.72 14.37 4.16
C ARG A 115 -1.99 13.52 4.19
N GLY A 116 -1.90 12.24 3.81
CA GLY A 116 -2.99 11.29 3.86
C GLY A 116 -3.54 11.08 5.27
N ALA A 117 -2.67 11.00 6.28
CA ALA A 117 -3.07 10.88 7.68
C ALA A 117 -3.90 12.08 8.16
N ILE A 118 -3.56 13.30 7.70
CA ILE A 118 -4.27 14.54 8.07
C ILE A 118 -5.60 14.67 7.32
N GLU A 119 -5.59 14.45 6.00
CA GLU A 119 -6.75 14.68 5.14
C GLU A 119 -7.83 13.60 5.25
N THR A 120 -7.48 12.38 5.67
CA THR A 120 -8.44 11.29 5.81
C THR A 120 -9.31 11.50 7.03
N ARG A 121 -10.63 11.67 6.80
CA ARG A 121 -11.58 11.97 7.88
C ARG A 121 -11.87 10.78 8.78
N GLN A 122 -12.01 9.60 8.19
CA GLN A 122 -12.35 8.37 8.89
C GLN A 122 -11.11 7.49 9.04
N VAL A 123 -10.80 7.15 10.27
CA VAL A 123 -9.65 6.30 10.62
C VAL A 123 -10.10 4.85 10.66
N GLY A 124 -9.32 3.97 10.08
CA GLY A 124 -9.56 2.54 10.02
C GLY A 124 -8.32 1.81 9.56
N LEU A 125 -8.42 0.98 8.53
CA LEU A 125 -7.28 0.30 7.92
C LEU A 125 -6.59 1.22 6.90
N ALA A 126 -5.27 1.35 7.00
CA ALA A 126 -4.40 1.97 5.99
C ALA A 126 -3.54 0.88 5.35
N LEU A 127 -3.74 0.61 4.07
CA LEU A 127 -2.89 -0.25 3.27
C LEU A 127 -1.92 0.62 2.48
N VAL A 128 -0.62 0.47 2.70
CA VAL A 128 0.45 1.12 1.93
C VAL A 128 1.03 0.11 0.97
N VAL A 129 1.02 0.40 -0.33
CA VAL A 129 1.59 -0.45 -1.38
C VAL A 129 2.64 0.36 -2.13
N SER A 130 3.91 0.03 -1.97
CA SER A 130 5.08 0.75 -2.50
C SER A 130 6.29 -0.18 -2.55
N ASP A 131 7.35 0.19 -3.24
CA ASP A 131 8.66 -0.47 -3.12
C ASP A 131 9.41 -0.05 -1.84
N LEU A 132 9.01 1.08 -1.24
CA LEU A 132 9.61 1.65 -0.01
C LEU A 132 11.11 1.97 -0.16
N LEU A 133 11.56 2.26 -1.38
CA LEU A 133 12.96 2.57 -1.68
C LEU A 133 13.26 4.08 -1.74
N ASP A 134 12.38 4.91 -1.18
CA ASP A 134 12.56 6.37 -1.10
C ASP A 134 13.81 6.72 -0.29
N GLU A 135 14.65 7.64 -0.81
CA GLU A 135 15.88 8.10 -0.14
C GLU A 135 15.58 8.78 1.21
N GLN A 136 14.39 9.36 1.37
CA GLN A 136 13.95 10.01 2.61
C GLN A 136 13.38 9.00 3.63
N GLY A 137 13.34 7.71 3.27
CA GLY A 137 12.83 6.64 4.12
C GLY A 137 11.29 6.58 4.16
N TYR A 138 10.77 5.78 5.06
CA TYR A 138 9.33 5.46 5.20
C TYR A 138 8.80 5.65 6.61
N GLU A 139 9.70 5.79 7.58
CA GLU A 139 9.39 5.65 9.01
C GLU A 139 8.43 6.73 9.50
N ASP A 140 8.66 7.97 9.09
CA ASP A 140 7.89 9.11 9.61
C ASP A 140 6.47 9.13 9.04
N GLY A 141 6.30 8.69 7.80
CA GLY A 141 4.98 8.53 7.19
C GLY A 141 4.15 7.45 7.88
N ILE A 142 4.76 6.29 8.12
CA ILE A 142 4.09 5.18 8.83
C ILE A 142 3.77 5.59 10.28
N LYS A 143 4.70 6.24 11.00
CA LYS A 143 4.44 6.77 12.34
C LYS A 143 3.29 7.77 12.37
N ALA A 144 3.17 8.62 11.35
CA ALA A 144 2.07 9.58 11.26
C ALA A 144 0.70 8.89 11.11
N LEU A 145 0.61 7.83 10.30
CA LEU A 145 -0.60 7.01 10.18
C LEU A 145 -0.96 6.35 11.52
N LEU A 146 0.03 5.73 12.19
CA LEU A 146 -0.17 5.11 13.50
C LEU A 146 -0.61 6.13 14.56
N ALA A 147 0.04 7.29 14.61
CA ALA A 147 -0.30 8.37 15.56
C ALA A 147 -1.72 8.90 15.33
N ARG A 148 -2.22 8.85 14.10
CA ARG A 148 -3.60 9.21 13.77
C ARG A 148 -4.60 8.14 14.19
N GLY A 149 -4.14 6.93 14.52
CA GLY A 149 -4.95 5.79 14.96
C GLY A 149 -5.31 4.79 13.87
N PHE A 150 -4.65 4.83 12.71
CA PHE A 150 -4.83 3.80 11.69
C PHE A 150 -4.25 2.47 12.13
N GLN A 151 -4.93 1.39 11.78
CA GLN A 151 -4.30 0.08 11.69
C GLN A 151 -3.55 0.02 10.36
N VAL A 152 -2.23 -0.11 10.40
CA VAL A 152 -1.39 0.00 9.20
C VAL A 152 -0.97 -1.39 8.73
N MET A 153 -1.11 -1.60 7.43
CA MET A 153 -0.58 -2.75 6.69
C MET A 153 0.30 -2.23 5.55
N VAL A 154 1.44 -2.86 5.34
CA VAL A 154 2.43 -2.48 4.33
C VAL A 154 2.69 -3.67 3.43
N VAL A 155 2.55 -3.45 2.13
CA VAL A 155 2.96 -4.41 1.09
C VAL A 155 4.08 -3.76 0.30
N GLN A 156 5.29 -4.28 0.52
CA GLN A 156 6.46 -3.93 -0.28
C GLN A 156 6.45 -4.74 -1.57
N VAL A 157 6.54 -4.06 -2.71
CA VAL A 157 6.58 -4.69 -4.03
C VAL A 157 7.95 -4.46 -4.65
N LEU A 158 8.70 -5.52 -4.86
CA LEU A 158 10.01 -5.49 -5.50
C LEU A 158 9.98 -6.26 -6.83
N SER A 159 10.79 -5.84 -7.78
CA SER A 159 10.92 -6.59 -9.03
C SER A 159 11.85 -7.79 -8.86
N PRO A 160 11.75 -8.82 -9.73
CA PRO A 160 12.71 -9.92 -9.74
C PRO A 160 14.16 -9.45 -9.90
N GLU A 161 14.38 -8.39 -10.69
CA GLU A 161 15.68 -7.79 -10.96
C GLU A 161 16.26 -7.07 -9.74
N GLU A 162 15.42 -6.50 -8.88
CA GLU A 162 15.83 -5.90 -7.61
C GLU A 162 16.17 -6.96 -6.56
N LEU A 163 15.43 -8.07 -6.56
CA LEU A 163 15.69 -9.17 -5.64
C LEU A 163 16.91 -10.00 -6.05
N ASN A 164 17.05 -10.29 -7.36
CA ASN A 164 18.09 -11.11 -7.93
C ASN A 164 18.62 -10.50 -9.24
N PRO A 165 19.46 -9.47 -9.17
CA PRO A 165 20.03 -8.90 -10.38
C PRO A 165 20.87 -9.95 -11.12
N THR A 166 20.49 -10.22 -12.38
CA THR A 166 21.16 -11.22 -13.24
C THR A 166 22.17 -10.60 -14.21
N SER A 167 22.20 -9.28 -14.30
CA SER A 167 23.05 -8.56 -15.26
C SER A 167 24.47 -8.41 -14.73
N PHE A 168 25.43 -8.93 -15.50
CA PHE A 168 26.87 -8.82 -15.25
C PHE A 168 27.50 -7.82 -16.21
N GLY A 169 28.50 -7.08 -15.78
CA GLY A 169 29.27 -6.17 -16.60
C GLY A 169 29.19 -4.70 -16.17
N ASP A 170 29.55 -3.83 -17.09
CA ASP A 170 29.46 -2.39 -16.89
C ASP A 170 27.99 -1.94 -17.03
N LEU A 171 27.36 -1.67 -15.90
CA LEU A 171 25.97 -1.21 -15.86
C LEU A 171 25.93 0.29 -15.57
N LYS A 172 25.07 0.95 -16.30
CA LYS A 172 24.76 2.36 -16.10
C LYS A 172 23.46 2.45 -15.33
N PHE A 173 23.56 2.76 -14.05
CA PHE A 173 22.38 3.05 -13.24
C PHE A 173 21.95 4.48 -13.50
N VAL A 174 20.69 4.63 -13.89
CA VAL A 174 20.04 5.93 -14.01
C VAL A 174 19.03 5.96 -12.87
N ASP A 175 19.18 6.93 -11.99
CA ASP A 175 18.17 7.21 -10.98
C ASP A 175 16.88 7.63 -11.67
N ALA A 176 15.80 6.91 -11.42
CA ALA A 176 14.52 7.09 -12.12
C ALA A 176 13.88 8.46 -11.80
N GLU A 177 14.11 9.01 -10.61
CA GLU A 177 13.48 10.23 -10.15
C GLU A 177 14.33 11.48 -10.41
N THR A 178 15.64 11.38 -10.22
CA THR A 178 16.56 12.52 -10.35
C THR A 178 17.30 12.58 -11.67
N GLY A 179 17.30 11.48 -12.45
CA GLY A 179 18.07 11.32 -13.67
C GLY A 179 19.59 11.21 -13.45
N GLY A 180 20.03 11.09 -12.19
CA GLY A 180 21.43 10.91 -11.81
C GLY A 180 21.99 9.63 -12.41
N ILE A 181 23.19 9.74 -13.04
CA ILE A 181 23.84 8.60 -13.69
C ILE A 181 24.97 8.09 -12.80
N LYS A 182 24.96 6.80 -12.49
CA LYS A 182 26.00 6.11 -11.77
C LYS A 182 26.48 4.91 -12.58
N GLU A 183 27.70 4.98 -13.11
CA GLU A 183 28.31 3.84 -13.79
C GLU A 183 28.96 2.92 -12.76
N VAL A 184 28.55 1.66 -12.75
CA VAL A 184 29.06 0.65 -11.81
C VAL A 184 29.35 -0.64 -12.54
N THR A 185 30.59 -1.11 -12.44
CA THR A 185 30.95 -2.43 -12.93
C THR A 185 30.50 -3.50 -11.95
N PHE A 186 29.53 -4.32 -12.35
CA PHE A 186 29.01 -5.42 -11.54
C PHE A 186 29.84 -6.70 -11.79
N GLY A 187 30.74 -6.99 -10.86
CA GLY A 187 31.35 -8.31 -10.75
C GLY A 187 30.56 -9.20 -9.78
N LYS A 188 30.75 -10.52 -9.85
CA LYS A 188 30.08 -11.53 -9.01
C LYS A 188 30.11 -11.17 -7.51
N PHE A 189 31.23 -10.69 -7.01
CA PHE A 189 31.38 -10.28 -5.60
C PHE A 189 30.51 -9.09 -5.19
N ARG A 190 30.22 -8.17 -6.12
CA ARG A 190 29.31 -7.03 -5.87
C ARG A 190 27.83 -7.45 -5.90
N LEU A 191 27.53 -8.48 -6.68
CA LEU A 191 26.19 -9.05 -6.74
C LEU A 191 25.77 -9.66 -5.40
N ASP A 192 26.67 -10.48 -4.81
CA ASP A 192 26.45 -11.07 -3.49
C ASP A 192 26.28 -9.97 -2.42
N GLY A 193 27.08 -8.91 -2.52
CA GLY A 193 26.96 -7.73 -1.63
C GLY A 193 25.64 -6.98 -1.80
N TYR A 194 25.14 -6.85 -3.02
CA TYR A 194 23.85 -6.22 -3.29
C TYR A 194 22.69 -7.05 -2.73
N GLN A 195 22.67 -8.35 -2.99
CA GLN A 195 21.64 -9.25 -2.45
C GLN A 195 21.61 -9.23 -0.93
N ALA A 196 22.78 -9.26 -0.29
CA ALA A 196 22.90 -9.15 1.16
C ALA A 196 22.33 -7.80 1.69
N SER A 197 22.62 -6.71 0.97
CA SER A 197 22.11 -5.38 1.33
C SER A 197 20.59 -5.28 1.17
N THR A 198 20.04 -5.82 0.08
CA THR A 198 18.60 -5.86 -0.17
C THR A 198 17.87 -6.70 0.89
N SER A 199 18.42 -7.89 1.20
CA SER A 199 17.86 -8.74 2.26
C SER A 199 17.91 -8.04 3.61
N ALA A 200 19.03 -7.42 3.97
CA ALA A 200 19.15 -6.67 5.23
C ALA A 200 18.18 -5.50 5.31
N TYR A 201 17.91 -4.81 4.20
CA TYR A 201 16.92 -3.74 4.15
C TYR A 201 15.49 -4.26 4.38
N ILE A 202 15.12 -5.37 3.74
CA ILE A 202 13.81 -6.02 3.95
C ILE A 202 13.66 -6.45 5.40
N ASP A 203 14.70 -7.05 6.01
CA ASP A 203 14.69 -7.46 7.41
C ASP A 203 14.55 -6.27 8.36
N GLN A 204 15.24 -5.16 8.08
CA GLN A 204 15.11 -3.91 8.84
C GLN A 204 13.70 -3.35 8.77
N LEU A 205 13.10 -3.34 7.60
CA LEU A 205 11.72 -2.89 7.38
C LEU A 205 10.72 -3.79 8.13
N ALA A 206 10.90 -5.11 8.04
CA ALA A 206 10.08 -6.08 8.77
C ALA A 206 10.16 -5.89 10.28
N GLU A 207 11.35 -5.65 10.82
CA GLU A 207 11.57 -5.40 12.25
C GLU A 207 10.94 -4.07 12.69
N PHE A 208 11.11 -3.00 11.89
CA PHE A 208 10.46 -1.71 12.15
C PHE A 208 8.94 -1.85 12.23
N CYS A 209 8.33 -2.59 11.29
CA CYS A 209 6.90 -2.85 11.24
C CYS A 209 6.43 -3.69 12.42
N ARG A 210 7.12 -4.81 12.71
CA ARG A 210 6.81 -5.72 13.81
C ARG A 210 6.84 -5.01 15.16
N ALA A 211 7.86 -4.20 15.43
CA ALA A 211 8.00 -3.45 16.66
C ALA A 211 6.85 -2.44 16.91
N ARG A 212 6.06 -2.13 15.89
CA ARG A 212 4.96 -1.15 15.95
C ARG A 212 3.58 -1.75 15.71
N GLY A 213 3.49 -3.08 15.58
CA GLY A 213 2.22 -3.76 15.30
C GLY A 213 1.69 -3.49 13.89
N VAL A 214 2.57 -3.12 12.95
CA VAL A 214 2.26 -2.94 11.53
C VAL A 214 2.35 -4.28 10.83
N GLY A 215 1.32 -4.67 10.07
CA GLY A 215 1.38 -5.82 9.17
C GLY A 215 2.33 -5.53 8.02
N PHE A 216 3.24 -6.47 7.70
CA PHE A 216 4.23 -6.29 6.64
C PHE A 216 4.38 -7.54 5.79
N TRP A 217 4.37 -7.34 4.46
CA TRP A 217 4.67 -8.34 3.46
C TRP A 217 5.61 -7.76 2.41
N SER A 218 6.68 -8.47 2.09
CA SER A 218 7.55 -8.17 0.94
C SER A 218 7.29 -9.21 -0.13
N VAL A 219 6.94 -8.77 -1.33
CA VAL A 219 6.52 -9.64 -2.44
C VAL A 219 7.22 -9.26 -3.73
N SER A 220 7.43 -10.25 -4.59
CA SER A 220 7.92 -10.02 -5.94
C SER A 220 6.78 -9.63 -6.86
N SER A 221 7.01 -8.69 -7.79
CA SER A 221 6.04 -8.37 -8.84
C SER A 221 5.72 -9.54 -9.78
N ALA A 222 6.57 -10.59 -9.79
CA ALA A 222 6.33 -11.82 -10.55
C ALA A 222 5.52 -12.88 -9.78
N CYS A 223 5.18 -12.62 -8.52
CA CYS A 223 4.34 -13.52 -7.73
C CYS A 223 2.89 -13.52 -8.27
N SER A 224 2.21 -14.66 -8.19
CA SER A 224 0.78 -14.69 -8.49
C SER A 224 -0.04 -14.17 -7.31
N LEU A 225 -1.19 -13.53 -7.59
CA LEU A 225 -2.10 -13.06 -6.54
C LEU A 225 -2.67 -14.20 -5.67
N GLU A 226 -2.64 -15.44 -6.18
CA GLU A 226 -3.12 -16.63 -5.47
C GLU A 226 -2.13 -17.11 -4.39
N GLU A 227 -0.86 -16.64 -4.46
CA GLU A 227 0.19 -16.98 -3.50
C GLU A 227 0.32 -15.95 -2.38
N LEU A 228 -0.43 -14.85 -2.44
CA LEU A 228 -0.44 -13.76 -1.47
C LEU A 228 -1.51 -13.99 -0.41
#